data_77dba91f6d2138a8454f22d573541dc1
#
_entry.id   77dba91f6d2138a8454f22d573541dc1
#
_cell.length_a   1.000
_cell.length_b   1.000
_cell.length_c   1.000
_cell.angle_alpha   90.00
_cell.angle_beta   90.00
_cell.angle_gamma   90.00
#
_symmetry.space_group_name_H-M   'P 1'
#
loop_
_entity.id
_entity.type
_entity.pdbx_description
1 polymer ?
#
loop_
_entity_poly.entity_id
_entity_poly.type
_entity_poly.pdbx_seq_one_letter_code
_entity_poly.pdbx_strand_id
1 'polypeptide(L)'
;IVFMLMKKMLFTFALMALPLFALKAMAQETPTDTTVYRVVEEMPEYPEGVEKLVKYIRTSTDNYWKKRYPKGKPVYPCEQGISGRIIVSFVINENGQVTDPKVLRHVDKDLDKEAIRIIKSMPRWTPGEHKGKKVKVRLTLPVQF
;
A
#
# COMPACT_ATOMS: atom_id res chain seq x y z
N ILE A 1 -58.72 -34.15 31.91
CA ILE A 1 -58.81 -32.67 31.71
C ILE A 1 -57.47 -32.03 32.06
N VAL A 2 -56.81 -32.47 33.15
CA VAL A 2 -55.48 -31.89 33.54
C VAL A 2 -54.34 -32.16 32.50
N PHE A 3 -54.36 -33.32 31.86
CA PHE A 3 -53.41 -33.77 30.87
C PHE A 3 -53.52 -33.01 29.51
N MET A 4 -54.72 -32.50 29.23
CA MET A 4 -55.05 -31.80 28.02
C MET A 4 -54.64 -30.30 28.11
N LEU A 5 -54.63 -29.74 29.33
CA LEU A 5 -54.14 -28.35 29.57
C LEU A 5 -52.62 -28.23 29.58
N MET A 6 -51.88 -29.29 29.99
CA MET A 6 -50.47 -29.37 30.00
C MET A 6 -49.88 -29.41 28.57
N LYS A 7 -50.58 -29.99 27.61
CA LYS A 7 -50.16 -30.08 26.21
C LYS A 7 -50.33 -28.77 25.45
N LYS A 8 -51.23 -27.90 25.89
CA LYS A 8 -51.43 -26.56 25.29
C LYS A 8 -50.42 -25.52 25.81
N MET A 9 -49.89 -25.70 27.00
CA MET A 9 -48.86 -24.78 27.54
C MET A 9 -47.46 -25.06 27.02
N LEU A 10 -47.15 -26.26 26.54
CA LEU A 10 -45.84 -26.55 25.93
C LEU A 10 -45.72 -26.06 24.49
N PHE A 11 -46.82 -25.78 23.80
CA PHE A 11 -46.83 -25.37 22.42
C PHE A 11 -46.69 -23.84 22.22
N THR A 12 -46.97 -23.06 23.25
CA THR A 12 -46.87 -21.60 23.21
C THR A 12 -45.48 -21.06 23.59
N PHE A 13 -44.62 -21.91 24.19
CA PHE A 13 -43.26 -21.52 24.56
C PHE A 13 -42.22 -21.77 23.46
N ALA A 14 -42.56 -22.51 22.41
CA ALA A 14 -41.69 -22.86 21.31
C ALA A 14 -41.65 -21.80 20.17
N LEU A 15 -42.52 -20.76 20.24
CA LEU A 15 -42.65 -19.80 19.14
C LEU A 15 -42.06 -18.41 19.45
N MET A 16 -41.36 -18.27 20.57
CA MET A 16 -40.77 -16.97 20.96
C MET A 16 -39.25 -16.96 21.13
N ALA A 17 -38.57 -17.99 20.62
CA ALA A 17 -37.12 -18.11 20.71
C ALA A 17 -36.42 -18.09 19.34
N LEU A 18 -36.90 -17.28 18.38
CA LEU A 18 -36.17 -16.93 17.18
C LEU A 18 -36.74 -15.62 16.64
N PRO A 19 -36.06 -14.49 16.82
CA PRO A 19 -35.06 -14.00 15.91
C PRO A 19 -34.02 -13.10 16.60
N LEU A 20 -33.00 -13.65 17.20
CA LEU A 20 -31.88 -12.84 17.69
C LEU A 20 -30.59 -13.15 16.93
N PHE A 21 -30.67 -13.85 15.79
CA PHE A 21 -29.50 -14.28 15.04
C PHE A 21 -29.41 -13.69 13.63
N ALA A 22 -30.24 -12.74 13.27
CA ALA A 22 -30.26 -12.11 11.94
C ALA A 22 -29.84 -10.65 11.94
N LEU A 23 -29.05 -10.21 12.94
CA LEU A 23 -28.39 -8.89 12.88
C LEU A 23 -26.88 -9.07 12.71
N LYS A 24 -26.47 -10.09 11.92
CA LYS A 24 -25.09 -10.22 11.53
C LYS A 24 -24.90 -9.52 10.19
N ALA A 25 -24.36 -8.30 10.32
CA ALA A 25 -23.53 -7.68 9.32
C ALA A 25 -24.14 -7.56 7.91
N MET A 26 -24.96 -6.57 7.73
CA MET A 26 -24.73 -5.74 6.55
C MET A 26 -23.44 -4.93 6.83
N ALA A 27 -22.29 -5.60 6.74
CA ALA A 27 -21.09 -4.91 6.37
C ALA A 27 -21.42 -4.27 5.02
N GLN A 28 -21.74 -3.00 5.02
CA GLN A 28 -21.70 -2.20 3.82
C GLN A 28 -20.28 -2.33 3.31
N GLU A 29 -20.10 -3.22 2.33
CA GLU A 29 -18.96 -3.11 1.42
C GLU A 29 -19.11 -1.73 0.79
N THR A 30 -18.40 -0.76 1.36
CA THR A 30 -18.19 0.51 0.70
C THR A 30 -17.59 0.16 -0.65
N PRO A 31 -18.22 0.57 -1.78
CA PRO A 31 -17.66 0.30 -3.08
C PRO A 31 -16.22 0.79 -3.04
N THR A 32 -15.27 -0.14 -3.18
CA THR A 32 -13.86 0.17 -3.26
C THR A 32 -13.70 1.00 -4.52
N ASP A 33 -13.55 2.30 -4.36
CA ASP A 33 -13.32 3.21 -5.48
C ASP A 33 -12.01 2.75 -6.16
N THR A 34 -12.15 2.13 -7.31
CA THR A 34 -11.01 1.59 -8.07
C THR A 34 -10.23 2.74 -8.74
N THR A 35 -10.72 3.96 -8.63
CA THR A 35 -10.11 5.15 -9.21
C THR A 35 -8.76 5.44 -8.57
N VAL A 36 -7.73 5.56 -9.40
CA VAL A 36 -6.39 5.99 -8.98
C VAL A 36 -6.23 7.47 -9.31
N TYR A 37 -6.11 8.28 -8.28
CA TYR A 37 -5.95 9.73 -8.39
C TYR A 37 -4.48 10.10 -8.63
N ARG A 38 -4.24 11.25 -9.25
CA ARG A 38 -2.90 11.84 -9.40
C ARG A 38 -2.70 13.06 -8.51
N VAL A 39 -3.79 13.75 -8.23
CA VAL A 39 -3.84 14.92 -7.35
C VAL A 39 -5.07 14.79 -6.47
N VAL A 40 -4.91 15.00 -5.19
CA VAL A 40 -5.97 14.94 -4.17
C VAL A 40 -5.81 16.12 -3.20
N GLU A 41 -6.78 16.32 -2.34
CA GLU A 41 -6.75 17.42 -1.37
C GLU A 41 -5.60 17.23 -0.37
N GLU A 42 -5.41 16.00 0.12
CA GLU A 42 -4.30 15.63 0.97
C GLU A 42 -3.47 14.54 0.28
N MET A 43 -2.24 14.88 -0.10
CA MET A 43 -1.33 13.95 -0.77
C MET A 43 -0.78 12.92 0.21
N PRO A 44 -0.48 11.68 -0.25
CA PRO A 44 0.20 10.71 0.59
C PRO A 44 1.53 11.24 1.12
N GLU A 45 1.80 10.98 2.39
CA GLU A 45 3.03 11.43 3.04
C GLU A 45 3.89 10.25 3.52
N TYR A 46 5.20 10.35 3.27
CA TYR A 46 6.17 9.37 3.77
C TYR A 46 6.30 9.50 5.29
N PRO A 47 6.41 8.40 6.05
CA PRO A 47 6.66 8.46 7.49
C PRO A 47 7.86 9.34 7.82
N GLU A 48 7.69 10.28 8.74
CA GLU A 48 8.71 11.25 9.15
C GLU A 48 9.11 12.25 8.04
N GLY A 49 8.33 12.35 6.94
CA GLY A 49 8.45 13.40 5.93
C GLY A 49 9.44 13.13 4.80
N VAL A 50 9.53 14.11 3.90
CA VAL A 50 10.29 14.01 2.64
C VAL A 50 11.79 13.81 2.88
N GLU A 51 12.37 14.41 3.92
CA GLU A 51 13.80 14.27 4.22
C GLU A 51 14.18 12.82 4.51
N LYS A 52 13.32 12.11 5.24
CA LYS A 52 13.53 10.69 5.54
C LYS A 52 13.36 9.81 4.31
N LEU A 53 12.43 10.18 3.41
CA LEU A 53 12.28 9.51 2.12
C LEU A 53 13.57 9.63 1.29
N VAL A 54 14.11 10.83 1.16
CA VAL A 54 15.36 11.08 0.43
C VAL A 54 16.52 10.30 1.03
N LYS A 55 16.64 10.31 2.37
CA LYS A 55 17.66 9.54 3.09
C LYS A 55 17.48 8.03 2.86
N TYR A 56 16.25 7.52 2.91
CA TYR A 56 15.94 6.12 2.66
C TYR A 56 16.40 5.67 1.27
N ILE A 57 16.03 6.43 0.23
CA ILE A 57 16.42 6.15 -1.16
C ILE A 57 17.94 6.14 -1.28
N ARG A 58 18.61 7.19 -0.79
CA ARG A 58 20.07 7.31 -0.86
C ARG A 58 20.78 6.16 -0.15
N THR A 59 20.36 5.83 1.06
CA THR A 59 20.94 4.71 1.82
C THR A 59 20.74 3.38 1.10
N SER A 60 19.57 3.18 0.49
CA SER A 60 19.26 1.96 -0.25
C SER A 60 20.14 1.82 -1.50
N THR A 61 20.32 2.89 -2.27
CA THR A 61 21.22 2.88 -3.44
C THR A 61 22.68 2.71 -3.05
N ASP A 62 23.12 3.34 -1.96
CA ASP A 62 24.48 3.13 -1.43
C ASP A 62 24.72 1.69 -0.98
N ASN A 63 23.73 1.05 -0.35
CA ASN A 63 23.82 -0.34 0.04
C ASN A 63 23.90 -1.29 -1.17
N TYR A 64 23.15 -0.99 -2.24
CA TYR A 64 23.27 -1.71 -3.50
C TYR A 64 24.70 -1.67 -4.03
N TRP A 65 25.32 -0.49 -4.09
CA TRP A 65 26.68 -0.32 -4.60
C TRP A 65 27.71 -1.00 -3.69
N LYS A 66 27.58 -0.92 -2.36
CA LYS A 66 28.46 -1.61 -1.40
C LYS A 66 28.42 -3.12 -1.59
N LYS A 67 27.22 -3.68 -1.85
CA LYS A 67 27.06 -5.11 -2.12
C LYS A 67 27.66 -5.52 -3.47
N ARG A 68 27.48 -4.70 -4.48
CA ARG A 68 27.99 -4.96 -5.84
C ARG A 68 29.51 -4.80 -5.94
N TYR A 69 30.05 -3.84 -5.22
CA TYR A 69 31.47 -3.48 -5.23
C TYR A 69 32.03 -3.38 -3.81
N PRO A 70 32.32 -4.51 -3.15
CA PRO A 70 32.79 -4.52 -1.75
C PRO A 70 34.11 -3.77 -1.52
N LYS A 71 34.95 -3.62 -2.55
CA LYS A 71 36.23 -2.88 -2.52
C LYS A 71 36.07 -1.37 -2.80
N GLY A 72 34.87 -0.87 -2.90
CA GLY A 72 34.53 0.52 -3.19
C GLY A 72 33.78 0.69 -4.51
N LYS A 73 33.01 1.79 -4.60
CA LYS A 73 32.36 2.18 -5.87
C LYS A 73 33.43 2.43 -6.93
N PRO A 74 33.20 2.04 -8.20
CA PRO A 74 34.01 2.57 -9.29
C PRO A 74 33.92 4.10 -9.24
N VAL A 75 35.06 4.76 -9.30
CA VAL A 75 35.20 6.22 -9.12
C VAL A 75 34.36 7.01 -10.14
N TYR A 76 34.05 6.37 -11.25
CA TYR A 76 33.24 6.94 -12.33
C TYR A 76 32.22 5.91 -12.86
N PRO A 77 31.02 5.83 -12.26
CA PRO A 77 29.94 5.03 -12.84
C PRO A 77 29.63 5.40 -14.29
N CYS A 78 29.93 6.65 -14.67
CA CYS A 78 29.75 7.19 -16.03
C CYS A 78 30.62 6.52 -17.08
N GLU A 79 31.84 6.07 -16.75
CA GLU A 79 32.73 5.40 -17.70
C GLU A 79 32.25 4.02 -18.10
N GLN A 80 31.42 3.37 -17.23
CA GLN A 80 30.77 2.10 -17.52
C GLN A 80 29.31 2.25 -17.97
N GLY A 81 28.80 3.47 -18.13
CA GLY A 81 27.44 3.74 -18.57
C GLY A 81 26.33 3.32 -17.58
N ILE A 82 26.69 3.01 -16.33
CA ILE A 82 25.77 2.39 -15.35
C ILE A 82 25.30 3.38 -14.27
N SER A 83 25.45 4.68 -14.44
CA SER A 83 24.85 5.65 -13.53
C SER A 83 23.68 6.37 -14.19
N GLY A 84 22.64 6.65 -13.43
CA GLY A 84 21.51 7.40 -13.98
C GLY A 84 20.37 7.57 -13.01
N ARG A 85 19.43 8.39 -13.45
CA ARG A 85 18.17 8.63 -12.75
C ARG A 85 17.07 7.75 -13.33
N ILE A 86 16.63 6.77 -12.56
CA ILE A 86 15.49 5.94 -12.88
C ILE A 86 14.24 6.62 -12.32
N ILE A 87 13.19 6.72 -13.13
CA ILE A 87 11.93 7.29 -12.68
C ILE A 87 10.95 6.15 -12.48
N VAL A 88 10.45 5.99 -11.25
CA VAL A 88 9.49 4.95 -10.89
C VAL A 88 8.17 5.58 -10.52
N SER A 89 7.09 5.11 -11.15
CA SER A 89 5.72 5.40 -10.78
C SER A 89 5.19 4.27 -9.92
N PHE A 90 4.42 4.59 -8.89
CA PHE A 90 3.75 3.62 -8.02
C PHE A 90 2.47 4.20 -7.43
N VAL A 91 1.67 3.37 -6.81
CA VAL A 91 0.41 3.78 -6.19
C VAL A 91 0.50 3.56 -4.69
N ILE A 92 0.11 4.55 -3.91
CA ILE A 92 -0.17 4.39 -2.49
C ILE A 92 -1.66 4.08 -2.36
N ASN A 93 -1.97 2.92 -1.79
CA ASN A 93 -3.35 2.52 -1.56
C ASN A 93 -3.94 3.16 -0.29
N GLU A 94 -5.21 2.92 -0.02
CA GLU A 94 -5.95 3.46 1.13
C GLU A 94 -5.37 3.04 2.49
N ASN A 95 -4.56 1.98 2.49
CA ASN A 95 -3.85 1.48 3.67
C ASN A 95 -2.42 2.02 3.79
N GLY A 96 -2.01 2.91 2.90
CA GLY A 96 -0.65 3.46 2.87
C GLY A 96 0.41 2.52 2.30
N GLN A 97 0.02 1.43 1.64
CA GLN A 97 0.95 0.47 1.05
C GLN A 97 1.31 0.86 -0.38
N VAL A 98 2.57 0.62 -0.73
CA VAL A 98 3.05 0.76 -2.12
C VAL A 98 2.55 -0.39 -2.97
N THR A 99 1.90 -0.06 -4.07
CA THR A 99 1.38 -1.01 -5.06
C THR A 99 1.71 -0.56 -6.48
N ASP A 100 1.61 -1.48 -7.45
CA ASP A 100 1.77 -1.21 -8.90
C ASP A 100 3.02 -0.38 -9.27
N PRO A 101 4.24 -0.73 -8.79
CA PRO A 101 5.44 0.00 -9.18
C PRO A 101 5.82 -0.29 -10.63
N LYS A 102 6.08 0.77 -11.40
CA LYS A 102 6.45 0.72 -12.82
C LYS A 102 7.61 1.68 -13.09
N VAL A 103 8.61 1.23 -13.82
CA VAL A 103 9.67 2.10 -14.31
C VAL A 103 9.15 2.89 -15.49
N LEU A 104 9.24 4.22 -15.43
CA LEU A 104 8.88 5.14 -16.51
C LEU A 104 10.12 5.55 -17.33
N ARG A 105 11.28 5.66 -16.68
CA ARG A 105 12.56 5.94 -17.32
C ARG A 105 13.55 4.89 -16.90
N HIS A 106 14.01 4.13 -17.88
CA HIS A 106 14.98 3.04 -17.74
C HIS A 106 16.40 3.54 -17.86
N VAL A 107 17.33 2.88 -17.19
CA VAL A 107 18.78 3.10 -17.33
C VAL A 107 19.46 1.77 -17.64
N ASP A 108 19.29 0.78 -16.77
CA ASP A 108 19.84 -0.55 -16.90
C ASP A 108 18.91 -1.57 -16.25
N LYS A 109 18.85 -2.80 -16.78
CA LYS A 109 17.90 -3.84 -16.30
C LYS A 109 18.10 -4.21 -14.82
N ASP A 110 19.34 -4.24 -14.34
CA ASP A 110 19.61 -4.61 -12.95
C ASP A 110 19.29 -3.44 -12.01
N LEU A 111 19.60 -2.20 -12.44
CA LEU A 111 19.23 -1.00 -11.70
C LEU A 111 17.73 -0.77 -11.67
N ASP A 112 17.02 -1.05 -12.76
CA ASP A 112 15.56 -0.96 -12.83
C ASP A 112 14.89 -1.92 -11.83
N LYS A 113 15.36 -3.17 -11.76
CA LYS A 113 14.89 -4.16 -10.77
C LYS A 113 15.15 -3.71 -9.34
N GLU A 114 16.34 -3.15 -9.09
CA GLU A 114 16.71 -2.66 -7.79
C GLU A 114 15.88 -1.42 -7.38
N ALA A 115 15.63 -0.51 -8.32
CA ALA A 115 14.74 0.63 -8.08
C ALA A 115 13.33 0.17 -7.67
N ILE A 116 12.76 -0.81 -8.38
CA ILE A 116 11.46 -1.40 -8.00
C ILE A 116 11.54 -2.05 -6.62
N ARG A 117 12.63 -2.78 -6.30
CA ARG A 117 12.83 -3.40 -5.00
C ARG A 117 12.86 -2.36 -3.88
N ILE A 118 13.58 -1.26 -4.07
CA ILE A 118 13.66 -0.15 -3.11
C ILE A 118 12.28 0.43 -2.87
N ILE A 119 11.52 0.72 -3.91
CA ILE A 119 10.17 1.27 -3.82
C ILE A 119 9.22 0.31 -3.10
N LYS A 120 9.25 -0.98 -3.42
CA LYS A 120 8.41 -2.01 -2.76
C LYS A 120 8.75 -2.21 -1.28
N SER A 121 9.99 -1.96 -0.89
CA SER A 121 10.46 -2.14 0.49
C SER A 121 10.22 -0.92 1.37
N MET A 122 9.58 0.12 0.87
CA MET A 122 9.23 1.30 1.66
C MET A 122 8.26 0.97 2.79
N PRO A 123 8.37 1.63 3.94
CA PRO A 123 7.40 1.52 5.02
C PRO A 123 6.03 2.03 4.58
N ARG A 124 5.02 1.84 5.41
CA ARG A 124 3.68 2.35 5.15
C ARG A 124 3.67 3.88 5.18
N TRP A 125 3.05 4.45 4.16
CA TRP A 125 2.80 5.89 4.03
C TRP A 125 1.51 6.29 4.75
N THR A 126 1.37 7.55 5.06
CA THR A 126 0.05 8.14 5.32
C THR A 126 -0.69 8.17 3.98
N PRO A 127 -1.88 7.54 3.85
CA PRO A 127 -2.62 7.54 2.59
C PRO A 127 -3.12 8.92 2.24
N GLY A 128 -3.31 9.17 0.94
CA GLY A 128 -3.94 10.41 0.48
C GLY A 128 -5.44 10.41 0.76
N GLU A 129 -6.01 11.61 0.92
CA GLU A 129 -7.44 11.80 1.16
C GLU A 129 -8.05 12.72 0.09
N HIS A 130 -9.26 12.38 -0.32
CA HIS A 130 -10.09 13.19 -1.21
C HIS A 130 -11.53 13.16 -0.72
N LYS A 131 -12.11 14.34 -0.46
CA LYS A 131 -13.46 14.50 0.11
C LYS A 131 -13.66 13.70 1.41
N GLY A 132 -12.64 13.72 2.28
CA GLY A 132 -12.65 13.02 3.57
C GLY A 132 -12.58 11.50 3.49
N LYS A 133 -12.22 10.93 2.33
CA LYS A 133 -12.05 9.48 2.12
C LYS A 133 -10.62 9.17 1.70
N LYS A 134 -10.06 8.12 2.27
CA LYS A 134 -8.76 7.57 1.84
C LYS A 134 -8.90 7.01 0.43
N VAL A 135 -7.98 7.40 -0.44
CA VAL A 135 -8.02 7.04 -1.87
C VAL A 135 -6.67 6.57 -2.35
N LYS A 136 -6.67 5.85 -3.47
CA LYS A 136 -5.44 5.44 -4.17
C LYS A 136 -4.83 6.61 -4.90
N VAL A 137 -3.57 6.90 -4.63
CA VAL A 137 -2.87 8.02 -5.28
C VAL A 137 -1.62 7.51 -5.98
N ARG A 138 -1.45 7.90 -7.25
CA ARG A 138 -0.27 7.60 -8.04
C ARG A 138 0.80 8.66 -7.81
N LEU A 139 1.96 8.19 -7.41
CA LEU A 139 3.16 9.01 -7.21
C LEU A 139 4.26 8.62 -8.19
N THR A 140 5.22 9.50 -8.35
CA THR A 140 6.40 9.29 -9.18
C THR A 140 7.63 9.80 -8.43
N LEU A 141 8.64 8.94 -8.30
CA LEU A 141 9.90 9.28 -7.62
C LEU A 141 11.10 8.99 -8.48
N PRO A 142 12.12 9.88 -8.47
CA PRO A 142 13.42 9.60 -9.04
C PRO A 142 14.27 8.79 -8.06
N VAL A 143 14.87 7.70 -8.54
CA VAL A 143 15.89 6.91 -7.85
C VAL A 143 17.22 7.13 -8.57
N GLN A 144 18.18 7.70 -7.89
CA GLN A 144 19.51 8.02 -8.43
C GLN A 144 20.50 6.95 -7.98
N PHE A 145 21.14 6.30 -8.95
CA PHE A 145 22.21 5.32 -8.75
C PHE A 145 23.58 5.88 -9.09
#